data_3ce86c71d31d43f956af13555412cbeb
#
_entry.id   3ce86c71d31d43f956af13555412cbeb
#
_cell.length_a   1.000
_cell.length_b   1.000
_cell.length_c   1.000
_cell.angle_alpha   90.00
_cell.angle_beta   90.00
_cell.angle_gamma   90.00
#
_symmetry.space_group_name_H-M   'P 1'
#
loop_
_entity.id
_entity.type
_entity.pdbx_description
1 polymer ?
#
loop_
_entity_poly.entity_id
_entity_poly.type
_entity_poly.pdbx_seq_one_letter_code
_entity_poly.pdbx_strand_id
1 'polypeptide(L)' 'LFRSTYTYHAPKGDQTARYEKLRAKARELAELIEACCPDSREKSLAHTKVEEATMWANAAIARNE' A
#
# COMPACT_ATOMS: atom_id res chain seq x y z
N LEU A 1 -7.23 2.45 20.87
CA LEU A 1 -6.78 2.38 20.66
C LEU A 1 -6.24 2.46 20.80
N PHE A 2 -6.00 2.30 21.00
CA PHE A 2 -5.29 2.20 20.88
C PHE A 2 -4.68 2.11 21.14
N ARG A 3 -4.37 1.85 21.44
CA ARG A 3 -3.61 1.60 21.63
C ARG A 3 -2.88 1.55 21.72
N SER A 4 -2.57 1.47 21.98
CA SER A 4 -1.69 1.35 22.06
C SER A 4 -1.05 1.41 21.91
N THR A 5 -0.74 1.72 22.23
CA THR A 5 0.22 1.83 22.12
C THR A 5 1.02 1.70 22.87
N TYR A 6 1.21 1.52 23.85
CA TYR A 6 2.03 1.03 24.47
C TYR A 6 2.32 0.00 24.44
N THR A 7 1.80 -0.22 24.25
CA THR A 7 2.12 -1.43 23.97
C THR A 7 2.96 -1.46 22.87
N TYR A 8 4.08 -1.60 23.09
CA TYR A 8 4.93 -1.61 22.07
C TYR A 8 4.83 -2.81 21.44
N HIS A 9 4.82 -2.74 20.38
CA HIS A 9 4.93 -3.77 19.71
C HIS A 9 6.09 -3.65 18.99
N ALA A 10 6.83 -4.42 19.14
CA ALA A 10 7.87 -4.56 18.38
C ALA A 10 7.42 -4.53 17.04
N PRO A 11 8.15 -4.12 16.24
CA PRO A 11 7.89 -4.12 14.92
C PRO A 11 7.66 -5.40 14.67
N LYS A 12 6.71 -5.64 14.47
CA LYS A 12 6.31 -6.69 14.41
C LYS A 12 6.73 -7.32 13.26
N GLY A 13 7.04 -8.47 13.30
CA GLY A 13 7.31 -9.26 12.18
C GLY A 13 6.21 -9.19 11.18
N ASP A 14 4.98 -9.05 11.64
CA ASP A 14 3.88 -9.01 10.71
C ASP A 14 3.76 -7.65 10.02
N GLN A 15 4.36 -6.58 10.54
CA GLN A 15 4.35 -5.32 9.82
C GLN A 15 5.11 -5.43 8.52
N THR A 16 6.30 -6.02 8.56
CA THR A 16 7.09 -6.19 7.35
C THR A 16 6.32 -7.05 6.34
N ALA A 17 5.72 -8.13 6.81
CA ALA A 17 4.97 -9.01 5.92
C ALA A 17 3.78 -8.27 5.31
N ARG A 18 3.13 -7.41 6.07
CA ARG A 18 1.99 -6.65 5.55
C ARG A 18 2.44 -5.61 4.55
N TYR A 19 3.57 -4.94 4.78
CA TYR A 19 4.09 -4.00 3.79
C TYR A 19 4.39 -4.72 2.48
N GLU A 20 5.01 -5.89 2.58
CA GLU A 20 5.34 -6.65 1.37
C GLU A 20 4.10 -7.10 0.64
N LYS A 21 3.08 -7.53 1.38
CA LYS A 21 1.84 -7.97 0.76
C LYS A 21 1.15 -6.82 0.05
N LEU A 22 1.11 -5.65 0.70
CA LEU A 22 0.50 -4.47 0.07
C LEU A 22 1.25 -4.09 -1.20
N ARG A 23 2.58 -4.12 -1.13
CA ARG A 23 3.38 -3.77 -2.31
C ARG A 23 3.16 -4.77 -3.43
N ALA A 24 3.10 -6.06 -3.09
CA ALA A 24 2.91 -7.08 -4.11
C ALA A 24 1.56 -6.93 -4.80
N LYS A 25 0.51 -6.67 -4.03
CA LYS A 25 -0.82 -6.51 -4.62
C LYS A 25 -0.91 -5.23 -5.43
N ALA A 26 -0.25 -4.17 -4.98
CA ALA A 26 -0.22 -2.93 -5.75
C ALA A 26 0.49 -3.14 -7.08
N ARG A 27 1.57 -3.92 -7.07
CA ARG A 27 2.28 -4.23 -8.31
C ARG A 27 1.39 -5.03 -9.25
N GLU A 28 0.68 -6.03 -8.71
CA GLU A 28 -0.21 -6.83 -9.53
C GLU A 28 -1.28 -5.96 -10.17
N LEU A 29 -1.84 -5.04 -9.41
CA LEU A 29 -2.86 -4.15 -9.93
C LEU A 29 -2.26 -3.22 -11.00
N ALA A 30 -1.07 -2.69 -10.76
CA ALA A 30 -0.43 -1.82 -11.72
C ALA A 30 -0.15 -2.56 -13.03
N GLU A 31 0.28 -3.81 -12.92
CA GLU A 31 0.53 -4.61 -14.12
C GLU A 31 -0.76 -4.89 -14.88
N LEU A 32 -1.83 -5.12 -14.16
CA LEU A 32 -3.12 -5.34 -14.79
C LEU A 32 -3.62 -4.07 -15.48
N ILE A 33 -3.46 -2.93 -14.84
CA ILE A 33 -3.83 -1.66 -15.46
C ILE A 33 -3.01 -1.46 -16.73
N GLU A 34 -1.74 -1.77 -16.66
CA GLU A 34 -0.87 -1.60 -17.82
C GLU A 34 -1.33 -2.48 -18.97
N ALA A 35 -1.75 -3.69 -18.67
CA ALA A 35 -2.16 -4.65 -19.69
C ALA A 35 -3.55 -4.39 -20.24
N CYS A 36 -4.46 -3.88 -19.41
CA CYS A 36 -5.86 -3.80 -19.79
C CYS A 36 -6.30 -2.44 -20.29
N CYS A 37 -5.51 -1.39 -20.00
CA CYS A 37 -5.96 -0.03 -20.30
C CYS A 37 -5.12 0.58 -21.39
N PRO A 38 -5.74 1.29 -22.33
CA PRO A 38 -4.95 1.95 -23.36
C PRO A 38 -4.21 3.15 -22.80
N ASP A 39 -3.10 3.48 -23.43
CA ASP A 39 -2.32 4.64 -23.02
C ASP A 39 -3.18 5.88 -23.08
N SER A 40 -3.21 6.62 -21.99
CA SER A 40 -4.10 7.76 -21.88
C SER A 40 -3.78 8.50 -20.60
N ARG A 41 -4.35 9.70 -20.48
CA ARG A 41 -4.24 10.45 -19.25
C ARG A 41 -4.89 9.69 -18.10
N GLU A 42 -6.02 9.05 -18.38
CA GLU A 42 -6.73 8.29 -17.36
C GLU A 42 -5.90 7.12 -16.84
N LYS A 43 -5.18 6.46 -17.72
CA LYS A 43 -4.31 5.37 -17.30
C LYS A 43 -3.21 5.89 -16.38
N SER A 44 -2.62 7.02 -16.72
CA SER A 44 -1.59 7.63 -15.88
C SER A 44 -2.16 8.00 -14.52
N LEU A 45 -3.37 8.53 -14.48
CA LEU A 45 -4.01 8.86 -13.21
C LEU A 45 -4.27 7.61 -12.39
N ALA A 46 -4.66 6.52 -13.02
CA ALA A 46 -4.89 5.26 -12.31
C ALA A 46 -3.61 4.79 -11.64
N HIS A 47 -2.48 4.85 -12.36
CA HIS A 47 -1.20 4.45 -11.77
C HIS A 47 -0.84 5.35 -10.59
N THR A 48 -1.05 6.65 -10.71
CA THR A 48 -0.76 7.58 -9.63
C THR A 48 -1.60 7.25 -8.39
N LYS A 49 -2.87 6.90 -8.60
CA LYS A 49 -3.74 6.59 -7.47
C LYS A 49 -3.35 5.29 -6.79
N VAL A 50 -2.86 4.32 -7.55
CA VAL A 50 -2.36 3.09 -6.95
C VAL A 50 -1.16 3.38 -6.06
N GLU A 51 -0.26 4.24 -6.53
CA GLU A 51 0.89 4.64 -5.73
C GLU A 51 0.46 5.36 -4.47
N GLU A 52 -0.49 6.28 -4.60
CA GLU A 52 -1.00 6.99 -3.43
C GLU A 52 -1.65 6.04 -2.43
N ALA A 53 -2.44 5.11 -2.93
CA ALA A 53 -3.12 4.16 -2.04
C ALA A 53 -2.10 3.36 -1.25
N THR A 54 -1.04 2.91 -1.93
CA THR A 54 0.00 2.13 -1.27
C THR A 54 0.71 2.98 -0.21
N MET A 55 1.02 4.23 -0.54
CA MET A 55 1.68 5.13 0.38
C MET A 55 0.83 5.36 1.63
N TRP A 56 -0.46 5.64 1.44
CA TRP A 56 -1.33 5.90 2.58
C TRP A 56 -1.57 4.65 3.41
N ALA A 57 -1.65 3.48 2.76
CA ALA A 57 -1.79 2.24 3.50
C ALA A 57 -0.57 1.98 4.37
N ASN A 58 0.62 2.20 3.82
CA ASN A 58 1.84 2.05 4.61
C ASN A 58 1.89 3.06 5.75
N ALA A 59 1.47 4.29 5.48
CA ALA A 59 1.45 5.32 6.52
C ALA A 59 0.46 4.96 7.63
N ALA A 60 -0.66 4.35 7.27
CA ALA A 60 -1.64 3.94 8.27
C ALA A 60 -1.03 2.95 9.25
N ILE A 61 -0.28 1.99 8.72
CA ILE A 61 0.38 1.02 9.58
C ILE A 61 1.48 1.70 10.39
N ALA A 62 2.30 2.49 9.74
CA ALA A 62 3.46 3.07 10.40
C ALA A 62 3.08 4.06 11.48
N ARG A 63 2.02 4.82 11.26
CA ARG A 63 1.67 5.90 12.19
C ARG A 63 0.72 5.48 13.28
N ASN A 64 0.00 4.40 13.08
CA ASN A 64 -1.06 4.04 14.01
C ASN A 64 -0.83 2.71 14.73
N GLU A 65 0.30 2.11 14.52
CA GLU A 65 0.68 0.88 15.24
C GLU A 65 2.06 1.00 15.90
#